data_7cc7250fbe248b56599b0896b8eb5e3d
#
_entry.id   7cc7250fbe248b56599b0896b8eb5e3d
#
_cell.length_a   1.000
_cell.length_b   1.000
_cell.length_c   1.000
_cell.angle_alpha   90.00
_cell.angle_beta   90.00
_cell.angle_gamma   90.00
#
_symmetry.space_group_name_H-M   'P 1'
#
loop_
_entity.id
_entity.type
_entity.pdbx_description
1 polymer ?
#
loop_
_entity_poly.entity_id
_entity_poly.type
_entity_poly.pdbx_seq_one_letter_code
_entity_poly.pdbx_strand_id
1 'polypeptide(L)'
;MPLEGYGDKFAEAADHCDMDWRLLPAIAVRESSGGKQACGNNPFGWASCRVDFESVKEAIEIIGENLCGFNSKTAGYYKNKTTYERLWNYNGIVNPKYPDEVLEIMESF
;
A
#
# COMPACT_ATOMS: atom_id res chain seq x y z
N MET A 1 -0.30 -14.03 -9.89
CA MET A 1 -0.53 -12.56 -9.91
C MET A 1 0.74 -11.86 -10.39
N PRO A 2 0.63 -10.72 -11.06
CA PRO A 2 1.83 -9.98 -11.50
C PRO A 2 2.80 -9.59 -10.38
N LEU A 3 2.33 -9.53 -9.14
CA LEU A 3 3.18 -9.21 -7.99
C LEU A 3 3.83 -10.42 -7.32
N GLU A 4 3.64 -11.62 -7.85
CA GLU A 4 4.39 -12.79 -7.41
C GLU A 4 5.89 -12.55 -7.64
N GLY A 5 6.70 -12.98 -6.68
CA GLY A 5 8.14 -12.73 -6.73
C GLY A 5 8.58 -11.43 -6.05
N TYR A 6 7.66 -10.57 -5.63
CA TYR A 6 7.98 -9.33 -4.91
C TYR A 6 7.87 -9.47 -3.38
N GLY A 7 7.66 -10.67 -2.86
CA GLY A 7 7.50 -10.89 -1.41
C GLY A 7 8.62 -10.27 -0.57
N ASP A 8 9.87 -10.43 -1.01
CA ASP A 8 11.02 -9.86 -0.29
C ASP A 8 10.97 -8.34 -0.26
N LYS A 9 10.49 -7.71 -1.33
CA LYS A 9 10.38 -6.26 -1.43
C LYS A 9 9.29 -5.72 -0.51
N PHE A 10 8.18 -6.43 -0.40
CA PHE A 10 7.12 -6.07 0.55
C PHE A 10 7.60 -6.19 1.99
N ALA A 11 8.33 -7.26 2.32
CA ALA A 11 8.89 -7.46 3.65
C ALA A 11 9.90 -6.37 4.00
N GLU A 12 10.81 -6.03 3.09
CA GLU A 12 11.78 -4.96 3.30
C GLU A 12 11.09 -3.62 3.57
N ALA A 13 10.06 -3.28 2.78
CA ALA A 13 9.33 -2.03 2.96
C ALA A 13 8.65 -1.97 4.34
N ALA A 14 8.06 -3.07 4.78
CA ALA A 14 7.40 -3.15 6.08
C ALA A 14 8.39 -3.04 7.24
N ASP A 15 9.57 -3.63 7.11
CA ASP A 15 10.59 -3.63 8.15
C ASP A 15 11.15 -2.24 8.46
N HIS A 16 10.99 -1.28 7.56
CA HIS A 16 11.48 0.08 7.78
C HIS A 16 10.79 0.79 8.96
N CYS A 17 9.57 0.38 9.34
CA CYS A 17 8.81 1.06 10.39
C CYS A 17 7.89 0.14 11.20
N ASP A 18 8.21 -1.13 11.31
CA ASP A 18 7.38 -2.14 12.00
C ASP A 18 5.95 -2.22 11.44
N MET A 19 5.78 -1.95 10.15
CA MET A 19 4.50 -2.08 9.49
C MET A 19 4.20 -3.55 9.21
N ASP A 20 2.93 -3.97 9.31
CA ASP A 20 2.54 -5.33 8.95
C ASP A 20 2.88 -5.58 7.48
N TRP A 21 3.64 -6.65 7.18
CA TRP A 21 4.09 -6.96 5.84
C TRP A 21 2.94 -7.25 4.87
N ARG A 22 1.78 -7.64 5.40
CA ARG A 22 0.60 -7.95 4.60
C ARG A 22 -0.13 -6.71 4.09
N LEU A 23 0.16 -5.53 4.65
CA LEU A 23 -0.57 -4.30 4.34
C LEU A 23 -0.42 -3.88 2.88
N LEU A 24 0.81 -3.73 2.41
CA LEU A 24 1.05 -3.33 1.02
C LEU A 24 0.51 -4.33 0.00
N PRO A 25 0.74 -5.65 0.14
CA PRO A 25 0.13 -6.62 -0.76
C PRO A 25 -1.39 -6.56 -0.76
N ALA A 26 -2.01 -6.37 0.40
CA ALA A 26 -3.47 -6.29 0.50
C ALA A 26 -4.03 -5.06 -0.20
N ILE A 27 -3.37 -3.90 -0.07
CA ILE A 27 -3.74 -2.70 -0.80
C ILE A 27 -3.67 -2.96 -2.31
N ALA A 28 -2.60 -3.60 -2.78
CA ALA A 28 -2.44 -3.91 -4.19
C ALA A 28 -3.54 -4.84 -4.70
N VAL A 29 -3.93 -5.83 -3.92
CA VAL A 29 -5.06 -6.72 -4.28
C VAL A 29 -6.36 -5.91 -4.38
N ARG A 30 -6.63 -5.06 -3.41
CA ARG A 30 -7.85 -4.24 -3.38
C ARG A 30 -7.90 -3.24 -4.55
N GLU A 31 -6.77 -2.59 -4.85
CA GLU A 31 -6.73 -1.52 -5.85
C GLU A 31 -6.58 -2.01 -7.28
N SER A 32 -5.87 -3.12 -7.50
CA SER A 32 -5.49 -3.54 -8.86
C SER A 32 -5.50 -5.05 -9.07
N SER A 33 -6.17 -5.81 -8.22
CA SER A 33 -6.18 -7.28 -8.28
C SER A 33 -4.77 -7.88 -8.27
N GLY A 34 -3.90 -7.35 -7.41
CA GLY A 34 -2.52 -7.80 -7.28
C GLY A 34 -1.64 -7.40 -8.46
N GLY A 35 -1.96 -6.28 -9.09
CA GLY A 35 -1.23 -5.74 -10.22
C GLY A 35 -1.80 -6.08 -11.58
N LYS A 36 -2.79 -6.99 -11.67
CA LYS A 36 -3.39 -7.39 -12.94
C LYS A 36 -4.09 -6.24 -13.66
N GLN A 37 -4.65 -5.30 -12.91
CA GLN A 37 -5.38 -4.15 -13.43
C GLN A 37 -4.67 -2.84 -13.06
N ALA A 38 -3.37 -2.90 -12.84
CA ALA A 38 -2.59 -1.72 -12.49
C ALA A 38 -2.50 -0.73 -13.65
N CYS A 39 -2.44 0.55 -13.30
CA CYS A 39 -2.10 1.61 -14.24
C CYS A 39 -0.58 1.65 -14.36
N GLY A 40 -0.02 1.04 -15.40
CA GLY A 40 1.44 0.95 -15.55
C GLY A 40 2.08 0.23 -14.35
N ASN A 41 3.04 0.86 -13.71
CA ASN A 41 3.75 0.33 -12.54
C ASN A 41 3.16 0.83 -11.21
N ASN A 42 1.89 1.23 -11.19
CA ASN A 42 1.21 1.72 -10.00
C ASN A 42 0.11 0.75 -9.54
N PRO A 43 0.46 -0.37 -8.88
CA PRO A 43 -0.54 -1.35 -8.45
C PRO A 43 -1.35 -0.92 -7.22
N PHE A 44 -0.97 0.18 -6.58
CA PHE A 44 -1.58 0.65 -5.32
C PHE A 44 -2.65 1.72 -5.52
N GLY A 45 -2.94 2.10 -6.77
CA GLY A 45 -3.93 3.14 -7.06
C GLY A 45 -3.53 4.53 -6.56
N TRP A 46 -2.27 4.75 -6.23
CA TRP A 46 -1.79 6.00 -5.66
C TRP A 46 -2.07 7.18 -6.59
N ALA A 47 -2.59 8.26 -6.03
CA ALA A 47 -2.94 9.46 -6.77
C ALA A 47 -3.91 9.19 -7.94
N SER A 48 -4.79 8.20 -7.79
CA SER A 48 -5.79 7.83 -8.82
C SER A 48 -5.17 7.58 -10.18
N CYS A 49 -4.04 6.90 -10.22
CA CYS A 49 -3.29 6.58 -11.44
C CYS A 49 -2.66 7.78 -12.16
N ARG A 50 -2.62 8.95 -11.52
CA ARG A 50 -1.96 10.12 -12.10
C ARG A 50 -0.44 10.08 -11.97
N VAL A 51 0.06 9.16 -11.16
CA VAL A 51 1.49 8.94 -10.96
C VAL A 51 1.83 7.55 -11.48
N ASP A 52 2.85 7.45 -12.33
CA ASP A 52 3.45 6.19 -12.69
C ASP A 52 4.83 6.09 -12.02
N PHE A 53 5.34 4.87 -11.86
CA PHE A 53 6.65 4.60 -11.29
C PHE A 53 7.53 3.97 -12.34
N GLU A 54 8.85 4.10 -12.19
CA GLU A 54 9.80 3.49 -13.12
C GLU A 54 9.72 1.97 -13.11
N SER A 55 9.35 1.39 -11.97
CA SER A 55 9.19 -0.04 -11.79
C SER A 55 8.22 -0.35 -10.66
N VAL A 56 7.73 -1.58 -10.61
CA VAL A 56 6.93 -2.06 -9.47
C VAL A 56 7.74 -2.02 -8.17
N LYS A 57 9.04 -2.35 -8.24
CA LYS A 57 9.94 -2.25 -7.09
C LYS A 57 9.96 -0.84 -6.52
N GLU A 58 10.09 0.17 -7.38
CA GLU A 58 10.07 1.58 -6.96
C GLU A 58 8.72 1.93 -6.33
N ALA A 59 7.61 1.48 -6.91
CA ALA A 59 6.28 1.71 -6.34
C ALA A 59 6.18 1.16 -4.91
N ILE A 60 6.66 -0.06 -4.68
CA ILE A 60 6.65 -0.68 -3.35
C ILE A 60 7.48 0.15 -2.36
N GLU A 61 8.67 0.58 -2.77
CA GLU A 61 9.56 1.36 -1.91
C GLU A 61 8.95 2.73 -1.56
N ILE A 62 8.46 3.46 -2.55
CA ILE A 62 7.92 4.81 -2.36
C ILE A 62 6.60 4.78 -1.55
N ILE A 63 5.68 3.90 -1.89
CA ILE A 63 4.41 3.79 -1.15
C ILE A 63 4.67 3.28 0.27
N GLY A 64 5.60 2.33 0.43
CA GLY A 64 6.01 1.87 1.75
C GLY A 64 6.56 3.00 2.62
N GLU A 65 7.43 3.84 2.06
CA GLU A 65 7.96 5.01 2.77
C GLU A 65 6.86 5.99 3.16
N ASN A 66 5.90 6.22 2.28
CA ASN A 66 4.76 7.08 2.60
C ASN A 66 3.95 6.51 3.77
N LEU A 67 3.62 5.23 3.73
CA LEU A 67 2.84 4.59 4.80
C LEU A 67 3.60 4.50 6.12
N CYS A 68 4.93 4.44 6.06
CA CYS A 68 5.78 4.54 7.25
C CYS A 68 5.83 5.96 7.85
N GLY A 69 5.41 6.96 7.10
CA GLY A 69 5.46 8.35 7.57
C GLY A 69 6.80 9.03 7.31
N PHE A 70 7.59 8.54 6.35
CA PHE A 70 8.90 9.11 6.03
C PHE A 70 8.84 10.27 5.04
N ASN A 71 7.69 10.47 4.37
CA ASN A 71 7.50 11.62 3.51
C ASN A 71 6.92 12.77 4.35
N SER A 72 7.64 13.87 4.47
CA SER A 72 7.23 15.00 5.30
C SER A 72 5.87 15.58 4.93
N LYS A 73 5.47 15.46 3.67
CA LYS A 73 4.18 15.98 3.17
C LYS A 73 3.00 15.14 3.66
N THR A 74 3.21 13.85 3.93
CA THR A 74 2.14 12.91 4.30
C THR A 74 2.33 12.31 5.69
N ALA A 75 3.40 12.66 6.39
CA ALA A 75 3.74 12.07 7.69
C ALA A 75 2.61 12.20 8.72
N GLY A 76 1.87 13.30 8.70
CA GLY A 76 0.75 13.52 9.62
C GLY A 76 -0.37 12.49 9.48
N TYR A 77 -0.49 11.85 8.30
CA TYR A 77 -1.51 10.83 8.05
C TYR A 77 -1.04 9.43 8.40
N TYR A 78 0.26 9.16 8.39
CA TYR A 78 0.76 7.79 8.42
C TYR A 78 1.75 7.49 9.53
N LYS A 79 2.53 8.46 9.99
CA LYS A 79 3.59 8.23 10.96
C LYS A 79 3.01 7.82 12.31
N ASN A 80 3.51 6.72 12.87
CA ASN A 80 3.09 6.20 14.17
C ASN A 80 1.58 5.89 14.24
N LYS A 81 0.97 5.59 13.11
CA LYS A 81 -0.43 5.21 13.03
C LYS A 81 -0.60 3.70 13.06
N THR A 82 -1.77 3.25 13.53
CA THR A 82 -2.14 1.84 13.44
C THR A 82 -2.42 1.47 11.99
N THR A 83 -2.49 0.17 11.70
CA THR A 83 -2.89 -0.31 10.38
C THR A 83 -4.24 0.25 9.96
N TYR A 84 -5.23 0.21 10.85
CA TYR A 84 -6.56 0.75 10.56
C TYR A 84 -6.51 2.25 10.24
N GLU A 85 -5.80 3.02 11.05
CA GLU A 85 -5.67 4.47 10.82
C GLU A 85 -4.98 4.79 9.50
N ARG A 86 -3.95 4.02 9.13
CA ARG A 86 -3.29 4.17 7.84
C ARG A 86 -4.25 3.91 6.69
N LEU A 87 -5.06 2.86 6.78
CA LEU A 87 -6.05 2.54 5.76
C LEU A 87 -7.16 3.58 5.69
N TRP A 88 -7.62 4.08 6.84
CA TRP A 88 -8.59 5.16 6.89
C TRP A 88 -8.08 6.40 6.15
N ASN A 89 -6.84 6.78 6.41
CA ASN A 89 -6.24 7.95 5.77
C ASN A 89 -5.88 7.70 4.30
N TYR A 90 -5.66 6.44 3.92
CA TYR A 90 -5.37 6.07 2.53
C TYR A 90 -6.60 6.24 1.63
N ASN A 91 -7.74 5.71 2.02
CA ASN A 91 -8.97 5.80 1.24
C ASN A 91 -10.27 5.70 2.05
N GLY A 92 -10.21 5.57 3.37
CA GLY A 92 -11.39 5.38 4.22
C GLY A 92 -12.30 6.60 4.28
N ILE A 93 -11.74 7.79 4.10
CA ILE A 93 -12.53 9.04 4.10
C ILE A 93 -13.52 9.03 2.94
N VAL A 94 -13.11 8.51 1.79
CA VAL A 94 -13.96 8.40 0.59
C VAL A 94 -14.84 7.15 0.66
N ASN A 95 -14.28 6.04 1.14
CA ASN A 95 -14.97 4.76 1.27
C ASN A 95 -14.79 4.23 2.69
N PRO A 96 -15.76 4.47 3.61
CA PRO A 96 -15.63 4.04 5.01
C PRO A 96 -15.49 2.53 5.21
N LYS A 97 -15.84 1.70 4.22
CA LYS A 97 -15.66 0.25 4.28
C LYS A 97 -14.25 -0.20 3.88
N TYR A 98 -13.45 0.70 3.33
CA TYR A 98 -12.13 0.38 2.80
C TYR A 98 -11.20 -0.29 3.82
N PRO A 99 -11.06 0.24 5.05
CA PRO A 99 -10.19 -0.41 6.02
C PRO A 99 -10.57 -1.86 6.31
N ASP A 100 -11.85 -2.14 6.50
CA ASP A 100 -12.32 -3.49 6.79
C ASP A 100 -12.12 -4.43 5.59
N GLU A 101 -12.33 -3.93 4.38
CA GLU A 101 -12.10 -4.72 3.16
C GLU A 101 -10.61 -5.11 3.03
N VAL A 102 -9.70 -4.17 3.28
CA VAL A 102 -8.26 -4.46 3.20
C VAL A 102 -7.83 -5.39 4.34
N LEU A 103 -8.33 -5.17 5.55
CA LEU A 103 -8.02 -6.05 6.69
C LEU A 103 -8.46 -7.49 6.42
N GLU A 104 -9.61 -7.68 5.79
CA GLU A 104 -10.09 -9.00 5.41
C GLU A 104 -9.14 -9.67 4.40
N ILE A 105 -8.65 -8.92 3.44
CA ILE A 105 -7.65 -9.42 2.48
C ILE A 105 -6.37 -9.82 3.21
N MET A 106 -5.90 -9.00 4.15
CA MET A 106 -4.70 -9.31 4.94
C MET A 106 -4.83 -10.64 5.69
N GLU A 107 -6.01 -10.93 6.22
CA GLU A 107 -6.26 -12.20 6.92
C GLU A 107 -6.21 -13.41 6.00
N SER A 108 -6.38 -13.22 4.70
CA SER A 108 -6.34 -14.31 3.72
C SER A 108 -4.91 -14.71 3.31
N PHE A 109 -3.91 -13.99 3.72
CA PHE A 109 -2.52 -14.27 3.37
C PHE A 109 -1.86 -15.30 4.29
#